data_32b3457907d13a7ef21b98aae69b0a93
#
_entry.id   32b3457907d13a7ef21b98aae69b0a93
#
_cell.length_a   1.000
_cell.length_b   1.000
_cell.length_c   1.000
_cell.angle_alpha   90.00
_cell.angle_beta   90.00
_cell.angle_gamma   90.00
#
_symmetry.space_group_name_H-M   'P 1'
#
loop_
_entity.id
_entity.type
_entity.pdbx_description
1 polymer ?
#
loop_
_entity_poly.entity_id
_entity_poly.type
_entity_poly.pdbx_seq_one_letter_code
_entity_poly.pdbx_strand_id
1 'polypeptide(L)'
;MPTTREDIIGWLHRGHEKGATHMLIVCDTFDWSDYPIFVMPGQDARKLADANNGPNMTKLMEIYKLSMDWASQLNERRSFNY
;
A
#
# COMPACT_ATOMS: atom_id res chain seq x y z
N MET A 1 11.43 12.51 -2.32
CA MET A 1 12.10 11.99 -1.12
C MET A 1 11.78 10.52 -0.94
N PRO A 2 12.73 9.70 -0.50
CA PRO A 2 12.43 8.28 -0.28
C PRO A 2 11.41 8.11 0.85
N THR A 3 10.49 7.17 0.64
CA THR A 3 9.49 6.82 1.64
C THR A 3 10.17 6.10 2.80
N THR A 4 9.90 6.55 4.02
CA THR A 4 10.48 5.95 5.21
C THR A 4 9.54 4.93 5.84
N ARG A 5 10.06 4.10 6.75
CA ARG A 5 9.25 3.16 7.52
C ARG A 5 8.19 3.90 8.35
N GLU A 6 8.54 5.05 8.91
CA GLU A 6 7.62 5.89 9.68
C GLU A 6 6.47 6.40 8.82
N ASP A 7 6.73 6.76 7.57
CA ASP A 7 5.68 7.18 6.63
C ASP A 7 4.67 6.04 6.42
N ILE A 8 5.16 4.83 6.19
CA ILE A 8 4.31 3.65 5.98
C ILE A 8 3.50 3.35 7.23
N ILE A 9 4.11 3.40 8.40
CA ILE A 9 3.43 3.17 9.68
C ILE A 9 2.30 4.19 9.87
N GLY A 10 2.56 5.47 9.59
CA GLY A 10 1.55 6.52 9.66
C GLY A 10 0.38 6.25 8.73
N TRP A 11 0.66 5.79 7.52
CA TRP A 11 -0.39 5.43 6.56
C TRP A 11 -1.17 4.20 7.01
N LEU A 12 -0.52 3.20 7.62
CA LEU A 12 -1.20 2.03 8.16
C LEU A 12 -2.20 2.42 9.25
N HIS A 13 -1.79 3.31 10.16
CA HIS A 13 -2.69 3.84 11.19
C HIS A 13 -3.89 4.57 10.57
N ARG A 14 -3.64 5.37 9.54
CA ARG A 14 -4.71 6.09 8.83
C ARG A 14 -5.68 5.11 8.17
N GLY A 15 -5.16 4.06 7.53
CA GLY A 15 -6.00 3.02 6.93
C GLY A 15 -6.82 2.28 7.98
N HIS A 16 -6.23 1.97 9.11
CA HIS A 16 -6.93 1.32 10.22
C HIS A 16 -8.09 2.18 10.73
N GLU A 17 -7.86 3.47 10.90
CA GLU A 17 -8.90 4.41 11.33
C GLU A 17 -10.06 4.49 10.34
N LYS A 18 -9.77 4.36 9.04
CA LYS A 18 -10.78 4.38 7.99
C LYS A 18 -11.52 3.05 7.86
N GLY A 19 -11.05 2.00 8.52
CA GLY A 19 -11.61 0.66 8.37
C GLY A 19 -11.16 -0.06 7.11
N ALA A 20 -10.02 0.31 6.54
CA ALA A 20 -9.48 -0.35 5.35
C ALA A 20 -9.07 -1.79 5.64
N THR A 21 -9.20 -2.66 4.64
CA THR A 21 -8.77 -4.06 4.73
C THR A 21 -7.32 -4.23 4.31
N HIS A 22 -6.88 -3.44 3.32
CA HIS A 22 -5.54 -3.50 2.76
C HIS A 22 -5.05 -2.08 2.46
N MET A 23 -3.75 -1.95 2.31
CA MET A 23 -3.13 -0.70 1.89
C MET A 23 -2.11 -1.00 0.80
N LEU A 24 -2.27 -0.36 -0.35
CA LEU A 24 -1.32 -0.45 -1.46
C LEU A 24 -0.34 0.71 -1.35
N ILE A 25 0.94 0.44 -1.58
CA ILE A 25 1.93 1.49 -1.76
C ILE A 25 2.21 1.57 -3.25
N VAL A 26 1.88 2.70 -3.84
CA VAL A 26 2.01 2.93 -5.27
C VAL A 26 3.01 4.05 -5.51
N CYS A 27 3.91 3.85 -6.46
CA CYS A 27 4.88 4.85 -6.87
C CYS A 27 4.39 5.53 -8.15
N ASP A 28 4.39 6.88 -8.14
CA ASP A 28 4.19 7.66 -9.34
C ASP A 28 5.53 7.70 -10.09
N THR A 29 5.61 7.06 -11.24
CA THR A 29 6.86 6.98 -11.99
C THR A 29 7.25 8.28 -12.69
N PHE A 30 6.36 9.28 -12.67
CA PHE A 30 6.67 10.60 -13.21
C PHE A 30 7.63 11.36 -12.28
N ASP A 31 7.33 11.39 -10.98
CA ASP A 31 8.16 12.11 -9.99
C ASP A 31 8.79 11.19 -8.94
N TRP A 32 8.54 9.89 -9.03
CA TRP A 32 9.07 8.86 -8.11
C TRP A 32 8.62 9.06 -6.67
N SER A 33 7.43 9.60 -6.47
CA SER A 33 6.84 9.71 -5.14
C SER A 33 5.93 8.50 -4.86
N ASP A 34 5.97 8.04 -3.61
CA ASP A 34 5.09 6.95 -3.16
C ASP A 34 3.88 7.54 -2.46
N TYR A 35 2.73 6.87 -2.62
CA TYR A 35 1.49 7.25 -1.93
C TYR A 35 0.67 6.01 -1.60
N PRO A 36 -0.15 6.07 -0.54
CA PRO A 36 -0.99 4.94 -0.17
C PRO A 36 -2.33 4.97 -0.90
N ILE A 37 -2.84 3.78 -1.22
CA ILE A 37 -4.23 3.60 -1.66
C ILE A 37 -4.86 2.62 -0.68
N PHE A 38 -5.97 3.02 -0.07
CA PHE A 38 -6.67 2.19 0.90
C PHE A 38 -7.75 1.37 0.23
N VAL A 39 -7.74 0.06 0.48
CA VAL A 39 -8.76 -0.86 -0.01
C VAL A 39 -9.82 -0.99 1.08
N MET A 40 -11.04 -0.60 0.77
CA MET A 40 -12.14 -0.64 1.73
C MET A 40 -12.89 -1.97 1.65
N PRO A 41 -13.65 -2.34 2.70
CA PRO A 41 -14.47 -3.56 2.64
C PRO A 41 -15.39 -3.56 1.42
N GLY A 42 -15.44 -4.69 0.73
CA GLY A 42 -16.21 -4.81 -0.50
C GLY A 42 -15.43 -4.53 -1.78
N GLN A 43 -14.25 -3.93 -1.67
CA GLN A 43 -13.36 -3.73 -2.81
C GLN A 43 -12.40 -4.90 -2.96
N ASP A 44 -11.97 -5.16 -4.19
CA ASP A 44 -11.04 -6.25 -4.50
C ASP A 44 -9.60 -5.70 -4.53
N ALA A 45 -8.78 -6.14 -3.57
CA ALA A 45 -7.40 -5.67 -3.45
C ALA A 45 -6.57 -6.01 -4.70
N ARG A 46 -6.77 -7.19 -5.30
CA ARG A 46 -6.04 -7.59 -6.51
C ARG A 46 -6.40 -6.71 -7.70
N LYS A 47 -7.67 -6.39 -7.87
CA LYS A 47 -8.11 -5.52 -8.95
C LYS A 47 -7.53 -4.12 -8.81
N LEU A 48 -7.54 -3.58 -7.59
CA LEU A 48 -6.94 -2.27 -7.33
C LEU A 48 -5.43 -2.30 -7.53
N ALA A 49 -4.77 -3.37 -7.12
CA ALA A 49 -3.33 -3.53 -7.33
C ALA A 49 -2.99 -3.54 -8.82
N ASP A 50 -3.73 -4.32 -9.61
CA ASP A 50 -3.51 -4.40 -11.06
C ASP A 50 -3.79 -3.07 -11.75
N ALA A 51 -4.82 -2.35 -11.31
CA ALA A 51 -5.18 -1.05 -11.86
C ALA A 51 -4.12 0.03 -11.58
N ASN A 52 -3.29 -0.18 -10.55
CA ASN A 52 -2.26 0.77 -10.14
C ASN A 52 -0.85 0.22 -10.36
N ASN A 53 -0.70 -0.70 -11.30
CA ASN A 53 0.61 -1.27 -11.62
C ASN A 53 0.84 -1.23 -13.14
N GLY A 54 1.29 -0.07 -13.61
CA GLY A 54 1.58 0.18 -15.01
C GLY A 54 0.78 1.32 -15.62
N PRO A 55 -0.58 1.31 -15.59
CA PRO A 55 -1.37 2.38 -16.18
C PRO A 55 -1.11 3.74 -15.52
N ASN A 56 -1.15 4.80 -16.32
CA ASN A 56 -1.04 6.18 -15.83
C ASN A 56 0.21 6.46 -15.00
N MET A 57 1.34 5.88 -15.39
CA MET A 57 2.62 6.05 -14.70
C MET A 57 2.59 5.56 -13.24
N THR A 58 1.87 4.47 -12.98
CA THR A 58 1.82 3.85 -11.65
C THR A 58 2.68 2.60 -11.60
N LYS A 59 3.30 2.37 -10.43
CA LYS A 59 4.04 1.14 -10.16
C LYS A 59 3.66 0.66 -8.76
N LEU A 60 3.14 -0.55 -8.68
CA LEU A 60 2.81 -1.15 -7.38
C LEU A 60 4.09 -1.55 -6.68
N MET A 61 4.32 -1.00 -5.49
CA MET A 61 5.51 -1.26 -4.71
C MET A 61 5.28 -2.32 -3.65
N GLU A 62 4.18 -2.21 -2.89
CA GLU A 62 3.88 -3.11 -1.79
C GLU A 62 2.39 -3.18 -1.54
N ILE A 63 1.94 -4.26 -0.90
CA ILE A 63 0.58 -4.46 -0.42
C ILE A 63 0.66 -4.91 1.02
N TYR A 64 0.00 -4.18 1.92
CA TYR A 64 -0.12 -4.52 3.33
C TYR A 64 -1.54 -4.96 3.65
N LYS A 65 -1.67 -6.07 4.37
CA LYS A 65 -2.96 -6.54 4.87
C LYS A 65 -3.11 -6.07 6.31
N LEU A 66 -4.10 -5.21 6.59
CA LEU A 66 -4.20 -4.58 7.90
C LEU A 66 -4.58 -5.54 9.03
N SER A 67 -5.20 -6.68 8.71
CA SER A 67 -5.53 -7.71 9.70
C SER A 67 -4.33 -8.58 10.11
N MET A 68 -3.22 -8.51 9.38
CA MET A 68 -1.99 -9.24 9.70
C MET A 68 -1.07 -8.36 10.55
N ASP A 69 -0.10 -9.00 11.21
CA ASP A 69 0.90 -8.27 11.99
C ASP A 69 1.68 -7.28 11.11
N TRP A 70 1.62 -6.01 11.45
CA TRP A 70 2.27 -4.95 10.67
C TRP A 70 3.79 -5.04 10.73
N ALA A 71 4.33 -5.36 11.90
CA ALA A 71 5.79 -5.44 12.08
C ALA A 71 6.39 -6.52 11.18
N SER A 72 5.75 -7.67 11.09
CA SER A 72 6.19 -8.75 10.20
C SER A 72 6.20 -8.30 8.74
N GLN A 73 5.15 -7.62 8.31
CA GLN A 73 5.06 -7.13 6.93
C GLN A 73 6.11 -6.06 6.65
N LEU A 74 6.33 -5.15 7.60
CA LEU A 74 7.33 -4.10 7.46
C LEU A 74 8.76 -4.63 7.41
N ASN A 75 9.00 -5.81 7.97
CA ASN A 75 10.31 -6.46 7.94
C ASN A 75 10.54 -7.28 6.68
N GLU A 76 9.49 -7.52 5.87
CA GLU A 76 9.65 -8.18 4.59
C GLU A 76 10.39 -7.26 3.62
N ARG A 77 11.19 -7.83 2.74
CA ARG A 77 11.92 -7.06 1.72
C ARG A 77 10.95 -6.29 0.83
N ARG A 78 9.86 -6.94 0.44
CA ARG A 78 8.71 -6.34 -0.21
C ARG A 78 7.47 -7.09 0.26
N SER A 79 6.49 -6.36 0.75
CA SER A 79 5.26 -6.96 1.26
C SER A 79 4.23 -7.04 0.12
N PHE A 80 3.73 -8.23 -0.15
CA PHE A 80 2.64 -8.45 -1.11
C PHE A 80 1.62 -9.39 -0.46
N ASN A 81 0.83 -8.86 0.47
CA ASN A 81 -0.16 -9.62 1.23
C ASN A 81 -1.57 -9.25 0.79
N TYR A 82 -2.17 -10.14 0.03
CA TYR A 82 -3.54 -9.98 -0.48
C TYR A 82 -4.61 -10.40 0.51
#